data_53985f08b486353b65e3d741854a9a10
#
_entry.id   53985f08b486353b65e3d741854a9a10
#
_cell.length_a   1.000
_cell.length_b   1.000
_cell.length_c   1.000
_cell.angle_alpha   90.00
_cell.angle_beta   90.00
_cell.angle_gamma   90.00
#
_symmetry.space_group_name_H-M   'P 1'
#
loop_
_entity.id
_entity.type
_entity.pdbx_description
1 polymer ?
#
loop_
_entity_poly.entity_id
_entity_poly.type
_entity_poly.pdbx_seq_one_letter_code
_entity_poly.pdbx_strand_id
1 'polypeptide(L)'
;MKRFLLYIFLLCVASCNDALDVQQVYKYTIETMPVPSTIAKNETVEIRFQINREGEYKETKYYIRYFQPSGKGILKMADGTIFTPNDRFPLESEIFRLYYTSTSTDQQTIDIYIEDNFGQVEKVLFSFSNTNEK
;
A
#
# COMPACT_ATOMS: atom_id res chain seq x y z
N MET A 1 60.82 -15.34 22.47
CA MET A 1 59.63 -15.98 22.84
C MET A 1 58.53 -15.07 23.17
N LYS A 2 58.81 -13.98 23.77
CA LYS A 2 57.72 -13.03 24.11
C LYS A 2 57.19 -12.30 22.90
N ARG A 3 57.84 -12.39 21.79
CA ARG A 3 57.44 -11.68 20.59
C ARG A 3 56.33 -12.38 19.83
N PHE A 4 56.08 -13.62 20.18
CA PHE A 4 55.07 -14.35 19.47
C PHE A 4 53.67 -14.01 19.98
N LEU A 5 53.55 -13.59 21.20
CA LEU A 5 52.28 -13.22 21.77
C LEU A 5 51.73 -11.92 21.24
N LEU A 6 52.60 -11.08 20.73
CA LEU A 6 52.22 -9.80 20.25
C LEU A 6 51.57 -9.88 18.87
N TYR A 7 51.94 -10.90 18.09
CA TYR A 7 51.38 -11.01 16.77
C TYR A 7 50.02 -11.66 16.75
N ILE A 8 49.69 -12.41 17.75
CA ILE A 8 48.38 -13.04 17.82
C ILE A 8 47.29 -12.02 18.21
N PHE A 9 47.71 -10.99 18.89
CA PHE A 9 46.73 -9.98 19.34
C PHE A 9 46.35 -9.03 18.22
N LEU A 10 47.18 -8.94 17.20
CA LEU A 10 46.90 -8.00 16.13
C LEU A 10 45.91 -8.53 15.11
N LEU A 11 45.64 -9.81 15.14
CA LEU A 11 44.76 -10.40 14.17
C LEU A 11 43.28 -10.35 14.54
N CYS A 12 42.97 -9.89 15.71
CA CYS A 12 41.60 -9.89 16.16
C CYS A 12 40.83 -8.61 15.85
N VAL A 13 41.46 -7.66 15.20
CA VAL A 13 40.83 -6.37 15.02
C VAL A 13 40.23 -6.19 13.64
N ALA A 14 40.37 -7.20 12.83
CA ALA A 14 40.02 -6.96 11.47
C ALA A 14 38.64 -7.43 11.08
N SER A 15 37.77 -7.44 12.02
CA SER A 15 36.63 -8.10 11.53
C SER A 15 35.44 -7.29 11.60
N CYS A 16 35.40 -6.14 11.30
CA CYS A 16 34.23 -5.55 11.43
C CYS A 16 33.77 -4.96 10.31
N ASN A 17 33.20 -5.54 9.57
CA ASN A 17 32.79 -5.04 8.62
C ASN A 17 31.55 -5.12 8.27
N ASP A 18 30.89 -4.41 8.54
CA ASP A 18 29.79 -4.29 8.20
C ASP A 18 29.48 -3.80 7.00
N ALA A 19 29.53 -4.42 6.20
CA ALA A 19 28.92 -4.30 5.06
C ALA A 19 27.54 -4.03 5.23
N LEU A 20 27.19 -2.93 5.48
CA LEU A 20 26.03 -2.68 5.66
C LEU A 20 25.23 -2.50 4.53
N ASP A 21 24.63 -3.36 4.16
CA ASP A 21 23.65 -3.40 3.30
C ASP A 21 22.51 -2.81 3.93
N VAL A 22 22.42 -1.64 3.96
CA VAL A 22 21.35 -1.05 4.54
C VAL A 22 20.27 -0.86 3.53
N GLN A 23 19.32 -1.70 3.55
CA GLN A 23 18.11 -1.47 2.91
C GLN A 23 17.46 -0.33 3.62
N GLN A 24 17.34 0.77 2.96
CA GLN A 24 16.62 1.85 3.55
C GLN A 24 15.17 1.73 3.20
N VAL A 25 14.41 1.35 4.19
CA VAL A 25 12.98 1.30 4.07
C VAL A 25 12.44 2.65 4.46
N TYR A 26 11.88 3.37 3.52
CA TYR A 26 11.29 4.67 3.79
C TYR A 26 9.81 4.53 4.06
N LYS A 27 9.33 5.34 4.99
CA LYS A 27 7.91 5.43 5.27
C LYS A 27 7.21 6.13 4.12
N TYR A 28 5.94 5.85 3.98
CA TYR A 28 5.10 6.51 3.00
C TYR A 28 3.73 6.79 3.61
N THR A 29 3.02 7.72 3.05
CA THR A 29 1.65 8.05 3.43
C THR A 29 0.78 7.98 2.19
N ILE A 30 -0.52 7.81 2.38
CA ILE A 30 -1.47 7.74 1.29
C ILE A 30 -2.34 8.98 1.33
N GLU A 31 -2.41 9.67 0.19
CA GLU A 31 -3.28 10.81 0.06
C GLU A 31 -4.36 10.47 -0.95
N THR A 32 -5.59 10.83 -0.65
CA THR A 32 -6.71 10.60 -1.55
C THR A 32 -7.48 11.89 -1.75
N MET A 33 -8.03 12.05 -2.93
CA MET A 33 -8.94 13.16 -3.18
C MET A 33 -10.28 12.88 -2.52
N PRO A 34 -11.00 13.92 -2.09
CA PRO A 34 -12.32 13.73 -1.49
C PRO A 34 -13.26 12.98 -2.42
N VAL A 35 -14.06 12.09 -1.85
CA VAL A 35 -15.06 11.33 -2.59
C VAL A 35 -16.46 11.69 -2.07
N PRO A 36 -17.51 11.49 -2.86
CA PRO A 36 -18.86 11.71 -2.37
C PRO A 36 -19.17 10.83 -1.16
N SER A 37 -20.02 11.29 -0.28
CA SER A 37 -20.44 10.49 0.88
C SER A 37 -21.59 9.54 0.55
N THR A 38 -22.17 9.68 -0.62
CA THR A 38 -23.29 8.86 -1.06
C THR A 38 -23.02 8.25 -2.43
N ILE A 39 -23.65 7.11 -2.69
CA ILE A 39 -23.53 6.44 -3.98
C ILE A 39 -24.86 5.75 -4.29
N ALA A 40 -25.31 5.87 -5.51
CA ALA A 40 -26.52 5.17 -5.96
C ALA A 40 -26.13 3.79 -6.49
N LYS A 41 -27.08 2.87 -6.49
CA LYS A 41 -26.85 1.56 -7.11
C LYS A 41 -26.52 1.75 -8.58
N ASN A 42 -25.47 1.08 -9.02
CA ASN A 42 -24.91 1.12 -10.37
C ASN A 42 -24.15 2.44 -10.68
N GLU A 43 -23.99 3.29 -9.71
CA GLU A 43 -23.16 4.47 -9.86
C GLU A 43 -21.68 4.14 -9.64
N THR A 44 -20.80 4.78 -10.38
CA THR A 44 -19.35 4.61 -10.24
C THR A 44 -18.72 5.87 -9.67
N VAL A 45 -17.87 5.69 -8.67
CA VAL A 45 -17.11 6.79 -8.07
C VAL A 45 -15.63 6.58 -8.40
N GLU A 46 -14.98 7.66 -8.85
CA GLU A 46 -13.55 7.65 -9.08
C GLU A 46 -12.83 8.02 -7.80
N ILE A 47 -11.86 7.24 -7.40
CA ILE A 47 -11.05 7.50 -6.22
C ILE A 47 -9.61 7.68 -6.66
N ARG A 48 -9.05 8.85 -6.43
CA ARG A 48 -7.68 9.18 -6.81
C ARG A 48 -6.76 9.00 -5.61
N PHE A 49 -5.68 8.30 -5.84
CA PHE A 49 -4.68 8.01 -4.83
C PHE A 49 -3.32 8.54 -5.20
N GLN A 50 -2.59 8.95 -4.19
CA GLN A 50 -1.18 9.29 -4.35
C GLN A 50 -0.40 8.71 -3.18
N ILE A 51 0.69 8.01 -3.48
CA ILE A 51 1.62 7.52 -2.49
C ILE A 51 2.70 8.57 -2.32
N ASN A 52 2.84 9.10 -1.10
CA ASN A 52 3.87 10.07 -0.80
C ASN A 52 4.99 9.39 -0.02
N ARG A 53 6.16 9.28 -0.62
CA ARG A 53 7.31 8.64 -0.02
C ARG A 53 8.17 9.64 0.69
N GLU A 54 8.73 9.26 1.82
CA GLU A 54 9.71 10.08 2.50
C GLU A 54 11.08 10.01 1.85
N GLY A 55 11.34 9.00 1.05
CA GLY A 55 12.58 8.83 0.30
C GLY A 55 12.44 7.87 -0.84
N GLU A 56 13.44 7.80 -1.71
CA GLU A 56 13.39 6.93 -2.85
C GLU A 56 14.37 5.80 -2.73
N TYR A 57 13.86 4.60 -2.76
CA TYR A 57 14.67 3.40 -2.85
C TYR A 57 14.19 2.62 -4.08
N LYS A 58 15.11 2.32 -4.98
CA LYS A 58 14.75 1.71 -6.27
C LYS A 58 14.07 0.37 -6.17
N GLU A 59 14.35 -0.37 -5.12
CA GLU A 59 13.77 -1.70 -4.96
C GLU A 59 12.39 -1.69 -4.34
N THR A 60 11.86 -0.53 -4.00
CA THR A 60 10.55 -0.43 -3.38
C THR A 60 9.45 -0.70 -4.39
N LYS A 61 8.57 -1.62 -4.03
CA LYS A 61 7.40 -1.96 -4.84
C LYS A 61 6.17 -1.83 -3.98
N TYR A 62 5.07 -1.43 -4.58
CA TYR A 62 3.82 -1.27 -3.87
C TYR A 62 2.77 -2.23 -4.42
N TYR A 63 1.87 -2.65 -3.54
CA TYR A 63 0.78 -3.55 -3.85
C TYR A 63 -0.50 -3.04 -3.21
N ILE A 64 -1.64 -3.40 -3.78
CA ILE A 64 -2.92 -3.00 -3.27
C ILE A 64 -3.79 -4.20 -3.02
N ARG A 65 -4.52 -4.19 -1.92
CA ARG A 65 -5.58 -5.16 -1.61
C ARG A 65 -6.80 -4.41 -1.14
N TYR A 66 -7.96 -4.99 -1.35
CA TYR A 66 -9.17 -4.39 -0.81
C TYR A 66 -10.09 -5.41 -0.18
N PHE A 67 -10.95 -4.93 0.71
CA PHE A 67 -11.99 -5.72 1.31
C PHE A 67 -13.29 -4.92 1.25
N GLN A 68 -14.39 -5.63 1.25
CA GLN A 68 -15.73 -5.04 1.25
C GLN A 68 -16.47 -5.47 2.53
N PRO A 69 -16.28 -4.77 3.65
CA PRO A 69 -16.92 -5.16 4.91
C PRO A 69 -18.43 -5.06 4.88
N SER A 70 -19.00 -4.11 4.14
CA SER A 70 -20.45 -4.00 4.03
C SER A 70 -20.84 -3.50 2.64
N GLY A 71 -22.04 -3.89 2.23
CA GLY A 71 -22.55 -3.59 0.90
C GLY A 71 -21.94 -4.49 -0.16
N LYS A 72 -22.23 -4.19 -1.41
CA LYS A 72 -21.70 -4.92 -2.55
C LYS A 72 -21.30 -3.95 -3.64
N GLY A 73 -20.19 -4.21 -4.25
CA GLY A 73 -19.71 -3.41 -5.35
C GLY A 73 -18.57 -4.05 -6.09
N ILE A 74 -18.08 -3.36 -7.09
CA ILE A 74 -16.96 -3.82 -7.92
C ILE A 74 -15.92 -2.72 -7.91
N LEU A 75 -14.71 -3.08 -7.56
CA LEU A 75 -13.58 -2.16 -7.59
C LEU A 75 -12.68 -2.50 -8.77
N LYS A 76 -12.33 -1.48 -9.55
CA LYS A 76 -11.47 -1.65 -10.74
C LYS A 76 -10.35 -0.64 -10.77
N MET A 77 -9.28 -1.00 -11.42
CA MET A 77 -8.23 -0.06 -11.80
C MET A 77 -8.57 0.61 -13.13
N ALA A 78 -7.88 1.70 -13.45
CA ALA A 78 -8.07 2.43 -14.69
C ALA A 78 -7.80 1.57 -15.95
N ASP A 79 -6.94 0.57 -15.84
CA ASP A 79 -6.62 -0.33 -16.95
C ASP A 79 -7.68 -1.44 -17.14
N GLY A 80 -8.71 -1.45 -16.31
CA GLY A 80 -9.77 -2.47 -16.39
C GLY A 80 -9.61 -3.66 -15.47
N THR A 81 -8.51 -3.76 -14.72
CA THR A 81 -8.31 -4.85 -13.79
C THR A 81 -9.37 -4.82 -12.70
N ILE A 82 -10.10 -5.90 -12.52
CA ILE A 82 -11.12 -6.02 -11.50
C ILE A 82 -10.49 -6.67 -10.28
N PHE A 83 -10.61 -6.02 -9.12
CA PHE A 83 -10.05 -6.57 -7.90
C PHE A 83 -10.90 -7.68 -7.33
N THR A 84 -10.25 -8.72 -6.87
CA THR A 84 -10.87 -9.77 -6.08
C THR A 84 -10.54 -9.48 -4.61
N PRO A 85 -11.51 -9.56 -3.70
CA PRO A 85 -11.23 -9.25 -2.29
C PRO A 85 -10.06 -10.07 -1.72
N ASN A 86 -9.20 -9.39 -1.00
CA ASN A 86 -8.01 -9.95 -0.36
C ASN A 86 -6.88 -10.38 -1.30
N ASP A 87 -7.02 -10.23 -2.60
CA ASP A 87 -5.92 -10.54 -3.51
C ASP A 87 -4.99 -9.32 -3.64
N ARG A 88 -3.71 -9.59 -3.77
CA ARG A 88 -2.70 -8.55 -3.94
C ARG A 88 -2.51 -8.26 -5.42
N PHE A 89 -2.56 -6.99 -5.76
CA PHE A 89 -2.30 -6.55 -7.12
C PHE A 89 -1.13 -5.56 -7.11
N PRO A 90 -0.19 -5.66 -8.04
CA PRO A 90 0.93 -4.72 -8.08
C PRO A 90 0.49 -3.34 -8.54
N LEU A 91 1.07 -2.31 -7.93
CA LEU A 91 0.86 -0.94 -8.36
C LEU A 91 2.09 -0.49 -9.14
N GLU A 92 1.90 -0.07 -10.37
CA GLU A 92 3.00 0.34 -11.22
C GLU A 92 3.29 1.83 -11.12
N SER A 93 2.41 2.58 -10.49
CA SER A 93 2.55 4.03 -10.36
C SER A 93 2.19 4.47 -8.95
N GLU A 94 2.81 5.52 -8.47
CA GLU A 94 2.50 6.10 -7.17
C GLU A 94 1.26 6.98 -7.22
N ILE A 95 0.84 7.37 -8.42
CA ILE A 95 -0.39 8.11 -8.62
C ILE A 95 -1.29 7.21 -9.46
N PHE A 96 -2.45 6.88 -8.93
CA PHE A 96 -3.36 5.98 -9.61
C PHE A 96 -4.82 6.27 -9.26
N ARG A 97 -5.72 5.70 -10.03
CA ARG A 97 -7.15 5.88 -9.83
C ARG A 97 -7.83 4.54 -9.74
N LEU A 98 -8.79 4.46 -8.82
CA LEU A 98 -9.66 3.31 -8.71
C LEU A 98 -11.08 3.75 -9.03
N TYR A 99 -11.88 2.82 -9.52
CA TYR A 99 -13.27 3.07 -9.84
C TYR A 99 -14.12 2.07 -9.08
N TYR A 100 -14.96 2.58 -8.20
CA TYR A 100 -15.85 1.75 -7.41
C TYR A 100 -17.28 1.90 -7.91
N THR A 101 -17.91 0.79 -8.31
CA THR A 101 -19.28 0.77 -8.76
C THR A 101 -20.12 0.03 -7.73
N SER A 102 -21.14 0.70 -7.19
CA SER A 102 -22.05 0.08 -6.26
C SER A 102 -22.97 -0.88 -6.98
N THR A 103 -23.22 -2.05 -6.40
CA THR A 103 -24.20 -2.99 -6.93
C THR A 103 -25.33 -3.27 -5.94
N SER A 104 -25.41 -2.53 -4.86
CA SER A 104 -26.47 -2.69 -3.86
C SER A 104 -27.03 -1.35 -3.38
N THR A 105 -28.13 -1.40 -2.65
CA THR A 105 -28.72 -0.22 -2.06
C THR A 105 -28.40 -0.08 -0.57
N ASP A 106 -27.52 -0.94 -0.07
CA ASP A 106 -27.12 -0.89 1.33
C ASP A 106 -26.03 0.17 1.54
N GLN A 107 -25.78 0.51 2.77
CA GLN A 107 -24.59 1.29 3.11
C GLN A 107 -23.36 0.45 2.71
N GLN A 108 -22.35 1.10 2.19
CA GLN A 108 -21.19 0.40 1.65
C GLN A 108 -19.91 0.89 2.29
N THR A 109 -19.06 -0.03 2.63
CA THR A 109 -17.72 0.32 3.10
C THR A 109 -16.70 -0.50 2.31
N ILE A 110 -15.60 0.12 1.97
CA ILE A 110 -14.47 -0.57 1.38
C ILE A 110 -13.20 -0.17 2.13
N ASP A 111 -12.36 -1.16 2.36
CA ASP A 111 -11.07 -0.98 3.01
C ASP A 111 -10.00 -1.21 1.96
N ILE A 112 -9.13 -0.24 1.78
CA ILE A 112 -8.02 -0.33 0.82
C ILE A 112 -6.72 -0.40 1.60
N TYR A 113 -5.90 -1.40 1.31
CA TYR A 113 -4.60 -1.57 1.92
C TYR A 113 -3.53 -1.36 0.88
N ILE A 114 -2.62 -0.43 1.11
CA ILE A 114 -1.46 -0.21 0.25
C ILE A 114 -0.25 -0.74 1.01
N GLU A 115 0.41 -1.72 0.43
CA GLU A 115 1.53 -2.38 1.07
C GLU A 115 2.79 -2.16 0.25
N ASP A 116 3.93 -2.11 0.91
CA ASP A 116 5.19 -2.15 0.19
C ASP A 116 5.79 -3.57 0.28
N ASN A 117 6.90 -3.79 -0.40
CA ASN A 117 7.56 -5.09 -0.35
C ASN A 117 8.43 -5.29 0.90
N PHE A 118 8.41 -4.35 1.83
CA PHE A 118 9.13 -4.44 3.09
C PHE A 118 8.21 -4.66 4.28
N GLY A 119 6.94 -4.93 4.04
CA GLY A 119 5.99 -5.23 5.11
C GLY A 119 5.27 -4.04 5.71
N GLN A 120 5.45 -2.85 5.16
CA GLN A 120 4.71 -1.70 5.64
C GLN A 120 3.33 -1.67 4.99
N VAL A 121 2.31 -1.30 5.74
CA VAL A 121 0.93 -1.30 5.28
C VAL A 121 0.25 0.00 5.70
N GLU A 122 -0.41 0.65 4.76
CA GLU A 122 -1.25 1.80 5.03
C GLU A 122 -2.69 1.46 4.64
N LYS A 123 -3.63 1.80 5.50
CA LYS A 123 -5.04 1.47 5.30
C LYS A 123 -5.85 2.74 5.08
N VAL A 124 -6.72 2.71 4.08
CA VAL A 124 -7.64 3.81 3.79
C VAL A 124 -9.05 3.25 3.74
N LEU A 125 -9.98 3.90 4.44
CA LEU A 125 -11.36 3.46 4.53
C LEU A 125 -12.27 4.41 3.77
N PHE A 126 -13.21 3.85 3.04
CA PHE A 126 -14.25 4.64 2.38
C PHE A 126 -15.62 4.11 2.80
N SER A 127 -16.54 5.02 3.05
CA SER A 127 -17.90 4.67 3.43
C SER A 127 -18.86 5.51 2.60
N PHE A 128 -19.86 4.85 2.05
CA PHE A 128 -20.88 5.51 1.25
C PHE A 128 -22.27 5.13 1.75
N SER A 129 -23.14 6.13 1.89
CA SER A 129 -24.54 5.88 2.13
C SER A 129 -25.27 5.78 0.79
N ASN A 130 -26.40 5.11 0.78
CA ASN A 130 -27.14 4.99 -0.48
C ASN A 130 -27.97 6.24 -0.74
N THR A 131 -27.86 6.81 -1.96
CA THR A 131 -28.58 8.02 -2.29
C THR A 131 -30.05 7.79 -2.55
N ASN A 132 -30.46 6.57 -2.77
CA ASN A 132 -31.86 6.26 -3.05
C ASN A 132 -32.65 6.01 -1.78
N GLU A 133 -32.01 6.08 -0.63
CA GLU A 133 -32.70 5.93 0.59
C GLU A 133 -33.38 7.21 0.93
N LYS A 134 -34.65 7.15 1.11
CA LYS A 134 -35.43 8.30 1.58
C LYS A 134 -36.01 8.01 2.93
#